data_b5b390ab287ee998ec5d167b6baeb429
#
_entry.id   b5b390ab287ee998ec5d167b6baeb429
#
_cell.length_a   1.000
_cell.length_b   1.000
_cell.length_c   1.000
_cell.angle_alpha   90.00
_cell.angle_beta   90.00
_cell.angle_gamma   90.00
#
_symmetry.space_group_name_H-M   'P 1'
#
loop_
_entity.id
_entity.type
_entity.pdbx_description
1 polymer ?
#
loop_
_entity_poly.entity_id
_entity_poly.type
_entity_poly.pdbx_seq_one_letter_code
_entity_poly.pdbx_strand_id
1 'polypeptide(L)'
;MTFNRFGKAEVLTPDQINLLFTEGFVKPRDKALFGVCLYAACRINEACTLFTRDVFGSNGIRPILLLRSFNTKGKRDTREIQIHPTLRRYLEEYDPNLRKDYLFPGRHGLGHIHKASADKILRAAFYKVGIEGASTHSFRRTALTRMSDAGVPLRHIQSISGHRTLSALERYLGVTDQQKQSAIATLDF
;
A
#
# COMPACT_ATOMS: atom_id res chain seq x y z
N MET A 1 16.81 -20.21 13.06
CA MET A 1 15.62 -19.37 12.84
C MET A 1 14.88 -19.89 11.63
N THR A 2 13.75 -20.54 11.85
CA THR A 2 12.98 -21.22 10.78
C THR A 2 12.10 -20.18 10.10
N PHE A 3 12.46 -19.78 8.91
CA PHE A 3 11.58 -19.00 8.03
C PHE A 3 10.36 -19.85 7.68
N ASN A 4 9.21 -19.47 8.20
CA ASN A 4 7.94 -20.11 7.84
C ASN A 4 7.59 -19.75 6.39
N ARG A 5 8.09 -20.58 5.44
CA ARG A 5 7.94 -20.40 3.99
C ARG A 5 6.60 -20.92 3.47
N PHE A 6 5.52 -20.59 4.10
CA PHE A 6 4.20 -20.74 3.48
C PHE A 6 3.80 -19.44 2.76
N GLY A 7 4.42 -19.15 1.66
CA GLY A 7 4.03 -18.38 0.46
C GLY A 7 3.18 -17.09 0.57
N LYS A 8 2.63 -16.73 1.71
CA LYS A 8 1.78 -15.55 1.87
C LYS A 8 2.45 -14.52 2.78
N ALA A 9 2.58 -13.28 2.28
CA ALA A 9 3.03 -12.16 3.11
C ALA A 9 2.09 -11.98 4.32
N GLU A 10 2.64 -11.63 5.48
CA GLU A 10 1.87 -11.46 6.71
C GLU A 10 0.93 -10.27 6.66
N VAL A 11 -0.22 -10.37 7.31
CA VAL A 11 -1.16 -9.25 7.55
C VAL A 11 -0.72 -8.55 8.81
N LEU A 12 -0.43 -7.25 8.70
CA LEU A 12 0.01 -6.44 9.83
C LEU A 12 -1.19 -6.02 10.70
N THR A 13 -1.03 -6.09 12.03
CA THR A 13 -2.02 -5.58 12.97
C THR A 13 -2.03 -4.04 12.99
N PRO A 14 -3.10 -3.39 13.52
CA PRO A 14 -3.11 -1.94 13.71
C PRO A 14 -1.94 -1.42 14.52
N ASP A 15 -1.58 -2.11 15.61
CA ASP A 15 -0.48 -1.72 16.49
C ASP A 15 0.87 -1.84 15.77
N GLN A 16 1.07 -2.90 14.99
CA GLN A 16 2.26 -3.05 14.16
C GLN A 16 2.37 -1.94 13.09
N ILE A 17 1.26 -1.59 12.44
CA ILE A 17 1.24 -0.45 11.49
C ILE A 17 1.58 0.85 12.22
N ASN A 18 0.92 1.12 13.36
CA ASN A 18 1.19 2.33 14.12
C ASN A 18 2.67 2.40 14.53
N LEU A 19 3.20 1.37 15.14
CA LEU A 19 4.60 1.29 15.60
C LEU A 19 5.58 1.47 14.44
N LEU A 20 5.30 0.87 13.28
CA LEU A 20 6.14 0.98 12.10
C LEU A 20 6.19 2.41 11.56
N PHE A 21 5.05 3.12 11.54
CA PHE A 21 4.99 4.50 11.04
C PHE A 21 5.43 5.54 12.07
N THR A 22 5.35 5.27 13.37
CA THR A 22 5.83 6.18 14.41
C THR A 22 7.33 6.02 14.67
N GLU A 23 7.80 4.78 14.79
CA GLU A 23 9.16 4.48 15.22
C GLU A 23 10.02 3.81 14.13
N GLY A 24 9.43 2.94 13.30
CA GLY A 24 10.17 2.19 12.29
C GLY A 24 10.75 3.10 11.20
N PHE A 25 9.91 3.91 10.57
CA PHE A 25 10.31 4.84 9.52
C PHE A 25 10.78 6.18 10.11
N VAL A 26 12.08 6.47 9.94
CA VAL A 26 12.68 7.73 10.43
C VAL A 26 12.45 8.89 9.44
N LYS A 27 12.51 8.61 8.13
CA LYS A 27 12.45 9.65 7.10
C LYS A 27 11.01 9.88 6.62
N PRO A 28 10.55 11.13 6.49
CA PRO A 28 9.22 11.43 5.94
C PRO A 28 9.00 10.80 4.56
N ARG A 29 10.03 10.78 3.70
CA ARG A 29 9.99 10.08 2.40
C ARG A 29 9.56 8.62 2.54
N ASP A 30 10.12 7.92 3.52
CA ASP A 30 9.89 6.49 3.68
C ASP A 30 8.46 6.26 4.23
N LYS A 31 7.99 7.12 5.14
CA LYS A 31 6.57 7.13 5.58
C LYS A 31 5.62 7.36 4.40
N ALA A 32 5.91 8.34 3.54
CA ALA A 32 5.10 8.61 2.35
C ALA A 32 5.10 7.42 1.38
N LEU A 33 6.28 6.84 1.06
CA LEU A 33 6.41 5.69 0.15
C LEU A 33 5.60 4.49 0.62
N PHE A 34 5.76 4.07 1.87
CA PHE A 34 5.05 2.91 2.40
C PHE A 34 3.60 3.24 2.78
N GLY A 35 3.30 4.51 3.06
CA GLY A 35 1.93 5.02 3.15
C GLY A 35 1.17 4.83 1.83
N VAL A 36 1.80 5.15 0.68
CA VAL A 36 1.21 4.85 -0.64
C VAL A 36 0.96 3.35 -0.80
N CYS A 37 1.89 2.48 -0.41
CA CYS A 37 1.68 1.03 -0.48
C CYS A 37 0.48 0.56 0.33
N LEU A 38 0.28 1.11 1.52
CA LEU A 38 -0.82 0.75 2.43
C LEU A 38 -2.15 1.35 1.96
N TYR A 39 -2.23 2.67 1.85
CA TYR A 39 -3.50 3.38 1.64
C TYR A 39 -4.00 3.36 0.20
N ALA A 40 -3.11 3.15 -0.79
CA ALA A 40 -3.52 2.89 -2.17
C ALA A 40 -3.53 1.39 -2.53
N ALA A 41 -3.30 0.51 -1.55
CA ALA A 41 -3.23 -0.94 -1.74
C ALA A 41 -2.39 -1.35 -2.96
N CYS A 42 -1.33 -0.60 -3.28
CA CYS A 42 -0.52 -0.80 -4.49
C CYS A 42 0.71 -1.69 -4.24
N ARG A 43 1.33 -2.14 -5.31
CA ARG A 43 2.60 -2.88 -5.23
C ARG A 43 3.76 -1.91 -5.02
N ILE A 44 4.81 -2.37 -4.36
CA ILE A 44 6.00 -1.54 -4.11
C ILE A 44 6.57 -0.92 -5.40
N ASN A 45 6.56 -1.64 -6.52
CA ASN A 45 7.04 -1.10 -7.78
C ASN A 45 6.14 0.03 -8.31
N GLU A 46 4.82 -0.08 -8.14
CA GLU A 46 3.86 0.97 -8.49
C GLU A 46 4.12 2.24 -7.67
N ALA A 47 4.36 2.10 -6.36
CA ALA A 47 4.73 3.22 -5.51
C ALA A 47 6.08 3.83 -5.89
N CYS A 48 7.12 3.00 -6.11
CA CYS A 48 8.46 3.48 -6.48
C CYS A 48 8.48 4.28 -7.79
N THR A 49 7.62 3.94 -8.75
CA THR A 49 7.56 4.55 -10.09
C THR A 49 6.48 5.63 -10.23
N LEU A 50 5.88 6.05 -9.11
CA LEU A 50 4.85 7.07 -9.10
C LEU A 50 5.43 8.43 -9.49
N PHE A 51 4.75 9.14 -10.42
CA PHE A 51 5.15 10.48 -10.79
C PHE A 51 4.65 11.52 -9.79
N THR A 52 5.43 12.57 -9.60
CA THR A 52 5.07 13.70 -8.76
C THR A 52 3.75 14.31 -9.20
N ARG A 53 3.57 14.53 -10.51
CA ARG A 53 2.34 15.09 -11.12
C ARG A 53 1.08 14.22 -10.94
N ASP A 54 1.22 12.95 -10.58
CA ASP A 54 0.10 12.04 -10.34
C ASP A 54 -0.45 12.14 -8.91
N VAL A 55 0.27 12.85 -8.04
CA VAL A 55 -0.08 13.09 -6.63
C VAL A 55 -0.23 14.57 -6.33
N PHE A 56 0.60 15.41 -6.95
CA PHE A 56 0.61 16.86 -6.75
C PHE A 56 0.10 17.59 -7.99
N GLY A 57 -0.69 18.63 -7.78
CA GLY A 57 -1.16 19.57 -8.79
C GLY A 57 -0.72 21.00 -8.46
N SER A 58 -1.25 21.98 -9.18
CA SER A 58 -0.98 23.41 -8.95
C SER A 58 -1.37 23.88 -7.54
N ASN A 59 -2.39 23.26 -6.96
CA ASN A 59 -2.95 23.62 -5.65
C ASN A 59 -2.52 22.65 -4.53
N GLY A 60 -1.35 22.00 -4.67
CA GLY A 60 -0.84 21.04 -3.70
C GLY A 60 -1.28 19.60 -3.98
N ILE A 61 -1.48 18.80 -2.92
CA ILE A 61 -1.82 17.39 -3.05
C ILE A 61 -3.23 17.25 -3.63
N ARG A 62 -3.35 16.47 -4.71
CA ARG A 62 -4.61 16.13 -5.38
C ARG A 62 -5.55 15.36 -4.42
N PRO A 63 -6.86 15.38 -4.62
CA PRO A 63 -7.78 14.50 -3.90
C PRO A 63 -7.62 13.03 -4.32
N ILE A 64 -7.16 12.80 -5.54
CA ILE A 64 -7.02 11.48 -6.19
C ILE A 64 -5.58 11.28 -6.63
N LEU A 65 -5.02 10.12 -6.29
CA LEU A 65 -3.72 9.63 -6.75
C LEU A 65 -3.93 8.77 -8.01
N LEU A 66 -3.09 8.94 -9.02
CA LEU A 66 -3.15 8.19 -10.28
C LEU A 66 -2.07 7.10 -10.30
N LEU A 67 -2.47 5.84 -10.34
CA LEU A 67 -1.58 4.71 -10.63
C LEU A 67 -1.68 4.37 -12.12
N ARG A 68 -0.76 4.89 -12.91
CA ARG A 68 -0.79 4.76 -14.37
C ARG A 68 -0.59 3.32 -14.84
N SER A 69 -1.24 2.95 -15.92
CA SER A 69 -1.20 1.61 -16.50
C SER A 69 0.22 1.10 -16.79
N PHE A 70 1.12 1.95 -17.27
CA PHE A 70 2.51 1.54 -17.57
C PHE A 70 3.34 1.23 -16.32
N ASN A 71 2.95 1.72 -15.14
CA ASN A 71 3.57 1.40 -13.84
C ASN A 71 3.00 0.12 -13.24
N THR A 72 1.87 -0.38 -13.75
CA THR A 72 1.20 -1.56 -13.25
C THR A 72 1.70 -2.84 -13.94
N LYS A 73 1.68 -3.95 -13.22
CA LYS A 73 1.98 -5.26 -13.82
C LYS A 73 0.91 -5.62 -14.85
N GLY A 74 1.29 -5.67 -16.13
CA GLY A 74 0.37 -5.98 -17.23
C GLY A 74 -0.10 -4.77 -18.04
N LYS A 75 0.30 -3.54 -17.69
CA LYS A 75 0.14 -2.27 -18.45
C LYS A 75 -1.29 -2.00 -18.97
N ARG A 76 -2.34 -2.35 -18.22
CA ARG A 76 -3.71 -2.34 -18.76
C ARG A 76 -4.51 -1.11 -18.36
N ASP A 77 -4.64 -0.85 -17.05
CA ASP A 77 -5.58 0.17 -16.57
C ASP A 77 -4.90 1.14 -15.61
N THR A 78 -5.16 2.42 -15.82
CA THR A 78 -4.88 3.46 -14.83
C THR A 78 -5.94 3.35 -13.73
N ARG A 79 -5.50 3.42 -12.47
CA ARG A 79 -6.38 3.41 -11.31
C ARG A 79 -6.36 4.76 -10.63
N GLU A 80 -7.53 5.22 -10.28
CA GLU A 80 -7.78 6.43 -9.52
C GLU A 80 -8.07 6.04 -8.08
N ILE A 81 -7.23 6.50 -7.15
CA ILE A 81 -7.36 6.14 -5.73
C ILE A 81 -7.53 7.43 -4.92
N GLN A 82 -8.62 7.52 -4.18
CA GLN A 82 -8.84 8.61 -3.23
C GLN A 82 -7.71 8.64 -2.19
N ILE A 83 -7.12 9.81 -1.99
CA ILE A 83 -6.03 9.97 -1.02
C ILE A 83 -6.60 10.01 0.40
N HIS A 84 -6.32 8.96 1.17
CA HIS A 84 -6.70 8.85 2.57
C HIS A 84 -6.08 10.02 3.40
N PRO A 85 -6.79 10.60 4.40
CA PRO A 85 -6.28 11.70 5.20
C PRO A 85 -4.90 11.46 5.82
N THR A 86 -4.65 10.25 6.33
CA THR A 86 -3.33 9.89 6.89
C THR A 86 -2.24 9.86 5.81
N LEU A 87 -2.54 9.37 4.61
CA LEU A 87 -1.59 9.42 3.48
C LEU A 87 -1.28 10.85 3.08
N ARG A 88 -2.31 11.72 3.04
CA ARG A 88 -2.15 13.15 2.78
C ARG A 88 -1.14 13.78 3.74
N ARG A 89 -1.29 13.54 5.04
CA ARG A 89 -0.36 14.02 6.06
C ARG A 89 1.07 13.54 5.82
N TYR A 90 1.28 12.27 5.48
CA TYR A 90 2.64 11.76 5.18
C TYR A 90 3.25 12.39 3.92
N LEU A 91 2.41 12.72 2.94
CA LEU A 91 2.84 13.41 1.71
C LEU A 91 3.20 14.88 1.99
N GLU A 92 2.45 15.56 2.87
CA GLU A 92 2.72 16.92 3.35
C GLU A 92 4.04 16.96 4.15
N GLU A 93 4.22 16.03 5.09
CA GLU A 93 5.46 15.90 5.86
C GLU A 93 6.69 15.59 4.99
N TYR A 94 6.49 14.86 3.90
CA TYR A 94 7.58 14.52 2.99
C TYR A 94 8.05 15.72 2.17
N ASP A 95 7.15 16.60 1.77
CA ASP A 95 7.41 17.80 0.98
C ASP A 95 8.38 17.54 -0.21
N PRO A 96 7.97 16.78 -1.23
CA PRO A 96 8.86 16.39 -2.32
C PRO A 96 9.24 17.58 -3.18
N ASN A 97 10.43 17.50 -3.81
CA ASN A 97 10.79 18.46 -4.85
C ASN A 97 9.88 18.29 -6.08
N LEU A 98 8.90 19.17 -6.25
CA LEU A 98 7.89 19.12 -7.31
C LEU A 98 8.45 19.26 -8.74
N ARG A 99 9.73 19.70 -8.89
CA ARG A 99 10.44 19.73 -10.17
C ARG A 99 10.94 18.37 -10.64
N LYS A 100 10.93 17.36 -9.75
CA LYS A 100 11.32 15.99 -10.11
C LYS A 100 10.16 15.24 -10.73
N ASP A 101 10.43 14.46 -11.76
CA ASP A 101 9.42 13.64 -12.44
C ASP A 101 8.83 12.59 -11.50
N TYR A 102 9.69 11.89 -10.76
CA TYR A 102 9.28 10.83 -9.84
C TYR A 102 9.09 11.36 -8.43
N LEU A 103 7.99 10.95 -7.80
CA LEU A 103 7.66 11.32 -6.42
C LEU A 103 8.72 10.86 -5.43
N PHE A 104 9.27 9.68 -5.64
CA PHE A 104 10.34 9.10 -4.83
C PHE A 104 11.61 8.94 -5.67
N PRO A 105 12.43 9.98 -5.81
CA PRO A 105 13.61 9.95 -6.64
C PRO A 105 14.65 8.94 -6.14
N GLY A 106 15.43 8.42 -7.05
CA GLY A 106 16.54 7.53 -6.79
C GLY A 106 17.74 8.24 -6.17
N ARG A 107 18.84 7.50 -6.07
CA ARG A 107 20.11 8.06 -5.56
C ARG A 107 20.56 9.24 -6.43
N HIS A 108 21.05 10.28 -5.79
CA HIS A 108 21.46 11.56 -6.42
C HIS A 108 20.30 12.25 -7.20
N GLY A 109 19.05 11.91 -6.92
CA GLY A 109 17.88 12.51 -7.59
C GLY A 109 17.66 12.03 -9.03
N LEU A 110 18.33 10.95 -9.45
CA LEU A 110 18.19 10.35 -10.78
C LEU A 110 17.12 9.26 -10.80
N GLY A 111 16.21 9.33 -11.77
CA GLY A 111 15.12 8.37 -11.94
C GLY A 111 14.28 8.20 -10.66
N HIS A 112 13.82 6.99 -10.39
CA HIS A 112 13.03 6.64 -9.22
C HIS A 112 13.80 5.73 -8.26
N ILE A 113 13.34 5.66 -6.98
CA ILE A 113 13.87 4.70 -6.01
C ILE A 113 13.69 3.26 -6.53
N HIS A 114 14.74 2.46 -6.49
CA HIS A 114 14.63 1.07 -6.93
C HIS A 114 13.94 0.21 -5.87
N LYS A 115 13.09 -0.74 -6.30
CA LYS A 115 12.35 -1.63 -5.41
C LYS A 115 13.24 -2.37 -4.38
N ALA A 116 14.48 -2.74 -4.76
CA ALA A 116 15.41 -3.38 -3.84
C ALA A 116 15.91 -2.41 -2.75
N SER A 117 16.03 -1.12 -3.07
CA SER A 117 16.36 -0.09 -2.07
C SER A 117 15.19 0.13 -1.11
N ALA A 118 13.98 0.17 -1.63
CA ALA A 118 12.78 0.24 -0.80
C ALA A 118 12.64 -1.00 0.11
N ASP A 119 12.90 -2.21 -0.41
CA ASP A 119 12.90 -3.43 0.40
C ASP A 119 13.93 -3.38 1.55
N LYS A 120 15.14 -2.89 1.28
CA LYS A 120 16.17 -2.71 2.33
C LYS A 120 15.71 -1.74 3.42
N ILE A 121 15.10 -0.62 3.03
CA ILE A 121 14.55 0.36 3.99
C ILE A 121 13.47 -0.28 4.85
N LEU A 122 12.56 -1.04 4.23
CA LEU A 122 11.48 -1.71 4.94
C LEU A 122 12.00 -2.77 5.92
N ARG A 123 12.94 -3.59 5.50
CA ARG A 123 13.57 -4.60 6.39
C ARG A 123 14.24 -3.97 7.59
N ALA A 124 14.96 -2.85 7.40
CA ALA A 124 15.56 -2.12 8.49
C ALA A 124 14.50 -1.55 9.46
N ALA A 125 13.39 -1.03 8.93
CA ALA A 125 12.27 -0.55 9.73
C ALA A 125 11.59 -1.69 10.50
N PHE A 126 11.32 -2.84 9.88
CA PHE A 126 10.75 -4.02 10.56
C PHE A 126 11.68 -4.53 11.66
N TYR A 127 12.98 -4.66 11.38
CA TYR A 127 13.96 -5.07 12.38
C TYR A 127 13.97 -4.14 13.60
N LYS A 128 13.93 -2.83 13.35
CA LYS A 128 13.93 -1.81 14.42
C LYS A 128 12.74 -1.95 15.37
N VAL A 129 11.58 -2.35 14.87
CA VAL A 129 10.36 -2.47 15.67
C VAL A 129 9.96 -3.92 15.98
N GLY A 130 10.85 -4.88 15.74
CA GLY A 130 10.63 -6.29 16.08
C GLY A 130 9.54 -7.00 15.27
N ILE A 131 9.24 -6.55 14.04
CA ILE A 131 8.25 -7.21 13.17
C ILE A 131 8.97 -8.24 12.29
N GLU A 132 8.59 -9.51 12.42
CA GLU A 132 9.11 -10.62 11.63
C GLU A 132 8.07 -11.12 10.62
N GLY A 133 8.51 -11.88 9.60
CA GLY A 133 7.64 -12.52 8.60
C GLY A 133 6.98 -11.58 7.59
N ALA A 134 7.10 -10.26 7.76
CA ALA A 134 6.51 -9.27 6.88
C ALA A 134 7.42 -8.91 5.69
N SER A 135 6.80 -8.38 4.62
CA SER A 135 7.46 -7.98 3.38
C SER A 135 6.76 -6.78 2.74
N THR A 136 7.28 -6.30 1.61
CA THR A 136 6.63 -5.24 0.82
C THR A 136 5.19 -5.58 0.40
N HIS A 137 4.84 -6.86 0.32
CA HIS A 137 3.49 -7.30 0.01
C HIS A 137 2.54 -7.24 1.22
N SER A 138 3.08 -7.16 2.45
CA SER A 138 2.27 -7.11 3.67
C SER A 138 1.36 -5.89 3.74
N PHE A 139 1.82 -4.70 3.31
CA PHE A 139 0.99 -3.50 3.27
C PHE A 139 -0.25 -3.68 2.40
N ARG A 140 -0.03 -4.14 1.17
CA ARG A 140 -1.13 -4.39 0.24
C ARG A 140 -2.07 -5.46 0.77
N ARG A 141 -1.54 -6.57 1.30
CA ARG A 141 -2.35 -7.62 1.88
C ARG A 141 -3.16 -7.12 3.07
N THR A 142 -2.55 -6.35 3.97
CA THR A 142 -3.22 -5.73 5.12
C THR A 142 -4.37 -4.83 4.66
N ALA A 143 -4.13 -3.95 3.68
CA ALA A 143 -5.19 -3.08 3.14
C ALA A 143 -6.37 -3.87 2.57
N LEU A 144 -6.09 -4.90 1.76
CA LEU A 144 -7.13 -5.73 1.14
C LEU A 144 -7.93 -6.52 2.18
N THR A 145 -7.25 -7.13 3.16
CA THR A 145 -7.88 -7.86 4.26
C THR A 145 -8.76 -6.93 5.08
N ARG A 146 -8.26 -5.75 5.44
CA ARG A 146 -9.03 -4.76 6.22
C ARG A 146 -10.28 -4.27 5.49
N MET A 147 -10.20 -4.02 4.19
CA MET A 147 -11.38 -3.67 3.39
C MET A 147 -12.39 -4.82 3.36
N SER A 148 -11.93 -6.05 3.21
CA SER A 148 -12.78 -7.24 3.22
C SER A 148 -13.45 -7.44 4.58
N ASP A 149 -12.71 -7.30 5.68
CA ASP A 149 -13.21 -7.44 7.05
C ASP A 149 -14.23 -6.34 7.40
N ALA A 150 -14.08 -5.17 6.80
CA ALA A 150 -15.05 -4.07 6.90
C ALA A 150 -16.29 -4.24 5.99
N GLY A 151 -16.44 -5.39 5.31
CA GLY A 151 -17.61 -5.68 4.46
C GLY A 151 -17.60 -4.96 3.11
N VAL A 152 -16.46 -4.37 2.67
CA VAL A 152 -16.40 -3.70 1.37
C VAL A 152 -16.59 -4.72 0.25
N PRO A 153 -17.52 -4.48 -0.72
CA PRO A 153 -17.77 -5.41 -1.81
C PRO A 153 -16.51 -5.77 -2.59
N LEU A 154 -16.31 -7.05 -2.92
CA LEU A 154 -15.10 -7.54 -3.60
C LEU A 154 -14.82 -6.81 -4.92
N ARG A 155 -15.84 -6.36 -5.64
CA ARG A 155 -15.69 -5.56 -6.88
C ARG A 155 -15.02 -4.20 -6.60
N HIS A 156 -15.37 -3.55 -5.48
CA HIS A 156 -14.73 -2.29 -5.09
C HIS A 156 -13.27 -2.53 -4.68
N ILE A 157 -13.00 -3.59 -3.91
CA ILE A 157 -11.63 -3.97 -3.56
C ILE A 157 -10.82 -4.32 -4.82
N GLN A 158 -11.44 -4.99 -5.80
CA GLN A 158 -10.81 -5.31 -7.09
C GLN A 158 -10.43 -4.04 -7.86
N SER A 159 -11.32 -3.04 -7.95
CA SER A 159 -11.05 -1.80 -8.66
C SER A 159 -9.90 -1.01 -8.01
N ILE A 160 -9.85 -0.93 -6.68
CA ILE A 160 -8.77 -0.29 -5.94
C ILE A 160 -7.46 -1.03 -6.14
N SER A 161 -7.48 -2.35 -5.97
CA SER A 161 -6.27 -3.16 -6.01
C SER A 161 -5.75 -3.45 -7.43
N GLY A 162 -6.61 -3.39 -8.44
CA GLY A 162 -6.27 -3.74 -9.82
C GLY A 162 -5.95 -5.22 -10.01
N HIS A 163 -6.62 -6.12 -9.29
CA HIS A 163 -6.55 -7.55 -9.57
C HIS A 163 -7.33 -7.87 -10.84
N ARG A 164 -6.73 -8.67 -11.71
CA ARG A 164 -7.32 -9.04 -13.01
C ARG A 164 -8.62 -9.81 -12.85
N THR A 165 -8.69 -10.70 -11.87
CA THR A 165 -9.83 -11.56 -11.59
C THR A 165 -10.17 -11.53 -10.10
N LEU A 166 -11.43 -11.81 -9.76
CA LEU A 166 -11.83 -11.99 -8.37
C LEU A 166 -11.08 -13.15 -7.72
N SER A 167 -10.88 -14.26 -8.41
CA SER A 167 -10.10 -15.39 -7.90
C SER A 167 -8.66 -15.04 -7.55
N ALA A 168 -8.04 -14.07 -8.25
CA ALA A 168 -6.72 -13.59 -7.90
C ALA A 168 -6.76 -12.71 -6.63
N LEU A 169 -7.85 -11.99 -6.39
CA LEU A 169 -8.08 -11.23 -5.16
C LEU A 169 -8.38 -12.15 -3.98
N GLU A 170 -9.25 -13.13 -4.15
CA GLU A 170 -9.68 -14.09 -3.11
C GLU A 170 -8.51 -14.82 -2.46
N ARG A 171 -7.41 -15.07 -3.19
CA ARG A 171 -6.17 -15.65 -2.62
C ARG A 171 -5.54 -14.79 -1.52
N TYR A 172 -5.85 -13.51 -1.49
CA TYR A 172 -5.38 -12.57 -0.45
C TYR A 172 -6.33 -12.52 0.75
N LEU A 173 -7.58 -12.91 0.56
CA LEU A 173 -8.65 -12.79 1.52
C LEU A 173 -8.97 -14.16 2.14
N GLY A 174 -9.24 -14.18 3.44
CA GLY A 174 -9.84 -15.29 4.15
C GLY A 174 -11.28 -14.94 4.49
N VAL A 175 -12.13 -15.93 4.74
CA VAL A 175 -13.45 -15.72 5.33
C VAL A 175 -13.37 -16.13 6.79
N THR A 176 -13.66 -15.18 7.69
CA THR A 176 -13.73 -15.45 9.13
C THR A 176 -15.09 -15.99 9.53
N ASP A 177 -15.15 -16.72 10.67
CA ASP A 177 -16.43 -17.21 11.15
C ASP A 177 -17.37 -16.08 11.57
N GLN A 178 -16.83 -14.95 12.03
CA GLN A 178 -17.60 -13.75 12.32
C GLN A 178 -18.25 -13.16 11.06
N GLN A 179 -17.54 -13.15 9.93
CA GLN A 179 -18.12 -12.72 8.63
C GLN A 179 -19.26 -13.64 8.19
N LYS A 180 -19.13 -14.96 8.39
CA LYS A 180 -20.20 -15.92 8.11
C LYS A 180 -21.42 -15.65 9.00
N GLN A 181 -21.23 -15.46 10.30
CA GLN A 181 -22.31 -15.14 11.23
C GLN A 181 -23.00 -13.83 10.87
N SER A 182 -22.24 -12.78 10.59
CA SER A 182 -22.79 -11.49 10.17
C SER A 182 -23.59 -11.61 8.88
N ALA A 183 -23.09 -12.37 7.91
CA ALA A 183 -23.80 -12.59 6.65
C ALA A 183 -25.16 -13.31 6.87
N ILE A 184 -25.21 -14.33 7.72
CA ILE A 184 -26.48 -15.02 8.06
C ILE A 184 -27.42 -14.08 8.82
N ALA A 185 -26.91 -13.25 9.72
CA ALA A 185 -27.72 -12.29 10.48
C ALA A 185 -28.40 -11.20 9.60
N THR A 186 -27.99 -11.04 8.35
CA THR A 186 -28.68 -10.13 7.40
C THR A 186 -29.98 -10.73 6.82
N LEU A 187 -30.26 -12.00 7.07
CA LEU A 187 -31.46 -12.70 6.60
C LEU A 187 -32.65 -12.55 7.60
N ASP A 188 -32.82 -11.37 8.13
CA ASP A 188 -33.91 -11.02 9.03
C ASP A 188 -35.14 -10.66 8.17
N PHE A 189 -36.17 -11.56 8.12
CA PHE A 189 -37.39 -11.39 7.36
C PHE A 189 -38.56 -11.01 8.26
#